data_9651e1d026745123afc8e893678ae7d3
#
_entry.id   9651e1d026745123afc8e893678ae7d3
#
_cell.length_a   1.000
_cell.length_b   1.000
_cell.length_c   1.000
_cell.angle_alpha   90.00
_cell.angle_beta   90.00
_cell.angle_gamma   90.00
#
_symmetry.space_group_name_H-M   'P 1'
#
loop_
_entity.id
_entity.type
_entity.pdbx_description
1 polymer ?
#
loop_
_entity_poly.entity_id
_entity_poly.type
_entity_poly.pdbx_seq_one_letter_code
_entity_poly.pdbx_strand_id
1 'polypeptide(L)'
;HIFGNTTLEFPTTLEYAKRFRENHPHAIFQIAKNNEQEFLSMAKEIGPPARMMRWCCSMFKTGPITRVLNSMYRNQQVLTFYGIRKSESVSRSKYNRVEDSSESVKINKQTVAAPIFFWLDADIWLYILAEKIDFNDAYRLGYEKHLLWLCPNNNTRDVFLANVYMPERAKEWREFLIEFAKNIGKPDPEEYIDSGAWKARQGGNGLPAAQDVKIKFTNCTTEEHAKIYKLSRPFDDELVGMFVPFGKLAPEMGRKLLHEVIILDTRTNVPIISIQPFNQDGYD
;
A
#
# COMPACT_ATOMS: atom_id res chain seq x y z
N HIS A 1 -24.93 -9.22 3.86
CA HIS A 1 -23.78 -8.44 3.39
C HIS A 1 -23.76 -7.08 4.06
N ILE A 2 -22.60 -6.66 4.57
CA ILE A 2 -22.42 -5.34 5.17
C ILE A 2 -21.34 -4.60 4.38
N PHE A 3 -21.73 -3.53 3.72
CA PHE A 3 -20.80 -2.63 3.02
C PHE A 3 -20.41 -1.47 3.93
N GLY A 4 -19.12 -1.36 4.25
CA GLY A 4 -18.59 -0.23 5.03
C GLY A 4 -18.35 0.98 4.12
N ASN A 5 -19.22 1.96 4.17
CA ASN A 5 -19.09 3.22 3.45
C ASN A 5 -18.32 4.23 4.32
N THR A 6 -17.07 4.44 4.01
CA THR A 6 -16.19 5.37 4.73
C THR A 6 -16.28 6.80 4.19
N THR A 7 -17.03 7.03 3.11
CA THR A 7 -17.10 8.27 2.32
C THR A 7 -15.84 8.57 1.49
N LEU A 8 -14.85 7.70 1.56
CA LEU A 8 -13.57 7.81 0.84
C LEU A 8 -13.41 6.78 -0.27
N GLU A 9 -14.47 6.05 -0.56
CA GLU A 9 -14.49 5.09 -1.66
C GLU A 9 -14.42 5.82 -3.01
N PHE A 10 -13.79 5.15 -3.98
CA PHE A 10 -13.88 5.59 -5.36
C PHE A 10 -15.33 5.51 -5.84
N PRO A 11 -15.76 6.39 -6.75
CA PRO A 11 -17.10 6.34 -7.35
C PRO A 11 -17.44 4.95 -7.90
N THR A 12 -16.49 4.31 -8.59
CA THR A 12 -16.64 2.93 -9.11
C THR A 12 -16.90 1.89 -8.02
N THR A 13 -16.40 2.10 -6.80
CA THR A 13 -16.69 1.21 -5.66
C THR A 13 -18.14 1.35 -5.20
N LEU A 14 -18.67 2.56 -5.17
CA LEU A 14 -20.07 2.81 -4.82
C LEU A 14 -21.01 2.27 -5.89
N GLU A 15 -20.66 2.44 -7.16
CA GLU A 15 -21.39 1.87 -8.30
C GLU A 15 -21.39 0.35 -8.26
N TYR A 16 -20.25 -0.27 -7.96
CA TYR A 16 -20.15 -1.71 -7.78
C TYR A 16 -21.03 -2.22 -6.63
N ALA A 17 -21.01 -1.54 -5.47
CA ALA A 17 -21.86 -1.89 -4.34
C ALA A 17 -23.35 -1.79 -4.70
N LYS A 18 -23.75 -0.80 -5.51
CA LYS A 18 -25.10 -0.65 -6.03
C LYS A 18 -25.45 -1.80 -6.98
N ARG A 19 -24.61 -2.09 -7.99
CA ARG A 19 -24.81 -3.23 -8.92
C ARG A 19 -24.90 -4.56 -8.17
N PHE A 20 -24.03 -4.77 -7.18
CA PHE A 20 -24.08 -5.98 -6.37
C PHE A 20 -25.43 -6.16 -5.69
N ARG A 21 -25.95 -5.10 -5.06
CA ARG A 21 -27.27 -5.13 -4.42
C ARG A 21 -28.39 -5.40 -5.41
N GLU A 22 -28.35 -4.81 -6.59
CA GLU A 22 -29.35 -4.98 -7.64
C GLU A 22 -29.33 -6.40 -8.22
N ASN A 23 -28.15 -6.96 -8.42
CA ASN A 23 -27.96 -8.31 -8.95
C ASN A 23 -28.25 -9.43 -7.93
N HIS A 24 -28.31 -9.08 -6.63
CA HIS A 24 -28.57 -10.05 -5.55
C HIS A 24 -29.75 -9.60 -4.67
N PRO A 25 -30.97 -9.49 -5.22
CA PRO A 25 -32.11 -8.91 -4.49
C PRO A 25 -32.55 -9.76 -3.28
N HIS A 26 -32.16 -11.04 -3.25
CA HIS A 26 -32.47 -11.92 -2.10
C HIS A 26 -31.46 -11.81 -0.95
N ALA A 27 -30.32 -11.15 -1.18
CA ALA A 27 -29.31 -10.95 -0.14
C ALA A 27 -29.67 -9.75 0.73
N ILE A 28 -29.62 -9.94 2.04
CA ILE A 28 -29.74 -8.82 2.98
C ILE A 28 -28.49 -7.94 2.84
N PHE A 29 -28.65 -6.72 2.35
CA PHE A 29 -27.57 -5.80 2.10
C PHE A 29 -27.69 -4.56 3.01
N GLN A 30 -26.72 -4.34 3.86
CA GLN A 30 -26.66 -3.22 4.78
C GLN A 30 -25.49 -2.29 4.48
N ILE A 31 -25.70 -0.99 4.63
CA ILE A 31 -24.64 0.01 4.49
C ILE A 31 -24.28 0.51 5.89
N ALA A 32 -23.03 0.28 6.28
CA ALA A 32 -22.47 0.79 7.51
C ALA A 32 -21.73 2.10 7.23
N LYS A 33 -22.28 3.22 7.67
CA LYS A 33 -21.72 4.57 7.47
C LYS A 33 -21.71 5.34 8.80
N ASN A 34 -20.72 6.21 8.98
CA ASN A 34 -20.77 7.22 10.03
C ASN A 34 -21.63 8.41 9.53
N ASN A 35 -22.76 8.64 10.19
CA ASN A 35 -23.69 9.72 9.83
C ASN A 35 -23.52 10.97 10.72
N GLU A 36 -22.68 10.88 11.75
CA GLU A 36 -22.48 11.95 12.74
C GLU A 36 -21.28 12.85 12.38
N GLN A 37 -20.29 12.27 11.71
CA GLN A 37 -19.02 12.92 11.42
C GLN A 37 -18.63 12.73 9.96
N GLU A 38 -18.08 13.77 9.37
CA GLU A 38 -17.45 13.70 8.05
C GLU A 38 -15.94 13.59 8.16
N PHE A 39 -15.32 12.86 7.23
CA PHE A 39 -13.89 12.59 7.27
C PHE A 39 -13.05 13.87 7.26
N LEU A 40 -13.35 14.81 6.36
CA LEU A 40 -12.57 16.05 6.24
C LEU A 40 -12.72 16.94 7.48
N SER A 41 -13.91 17.02 8.08
CA SER A 41 -14.12 17.74 9.34
C SER A 41 -13.25 17.17 10.45
N MET A 42 -13.26 15.85 10.63
CA MET A 42 -12.41 15.21 11.62
C MET A 42 -10.92 15.38 11.32
N ALA A 43 -10.52 15.31 10.05
CA ALA A 43 -9.12 15.53 9.67
C ALA A 43 -8.66 16.96 10.02
N LYS A 44 -9.52 17.95 9.92
CA LYS A 44 -9.24 19.34 10.34
C LYS A 44 -9.09 19.49 11.85
N GLU A 45 -9.86 18.73 12.64
CA GLU A 45 -9.81 18.78 14.11
C GLU A 45 -8.61 18.02 14.70
N ILE A 46 -8.37 16.80 14.26
CA ILE A 46 -7.38 15.90 14.86
C ILE A 46 -6.13 15.64 13.99
N GLY A 47 -6.11 16.21 12.79
CA GLY A 47 -5.06 16.01 11.79
C GLY A 47 -5.31 14.82 10.88
N PRO A 48 -4.56 14.73 9.77
CA PRO A 48 -4.71 13.64 8.81
C PRO A 48 -4.38 12.29 9.44
N PRO A 49 -5.04 11.19 8.99
CA PRO A 49 -4.69 9.86 9.46
C PRO A 49 -3.29 9.48 8.97
N ALA A 50 -2.57 8.71 9.77
CA ALA A 50 -1.25 8.18 9.43
C ALA A 50 -1.22 6.66 9.57
N ARG A 51 -0.16 6.01 9.06
CA ARG A 51 -0.03 4.55 9.11
C ARG A 51 -0.13 3.97 10.52
N MET A 52 0.39 4.68 11.52
CA MET A 52 0.34 4.27 12.92
C MET A 52 -0.87 4.84 13.68
N MET A 53 -1.52 5.89 13.17
CA MET A 53 -2.67 6.52 13.76
C MET A 53 -3.85 6.51 12.79
N ARG A 54 -4.46 5.35 12.64
CA ARG A 54 -5.54 5.08 11.69
C ARG A 54 -6.92 5.29 12.33
N TRP A 55 -7.14 6.48 12.90
CA TRP A 55 -8.44 6.85 13.47
C TRP A 55 -9.59 6.69 12.47
N CYS A 56 -9.31 6.91 11.18
CA CYS A 56 -10.28 6.73 10.11
C CYS A 56 -10.84 5.29 10.04
N CYS A 57 -10.02 4.27 10.32
CA CYS A 57 -10.49 2.89 10.34
C CYS A 57 -11.51 2.67 11.48
N SER A 58 -11.26 3.21 12.66
CA SER A 58 -12.14 3.05 13.82
C SER A 58 -13.43 3.82 13.64
N MET A 59 -13.35 5.08 13.20
CA MET A 59 -14.49 5.99 13.11
C MET A 59 -15.39 5.74 11.90
N PHE A 60 -14.81 5.35 10.76
CA PHE A 60 -15.56 5.25 9.50
C PHE A 60 -15.71 3.82 8.97
N LYS A 61 -15.03 2.83 9.56
CA LYS A 61 -15.14 1.44 9.12
C LYS A 61 -15.61 0.52 10.24
N THR A 62 -14.77 0.27 11.25
CA THR A 62 -15.10 -0.73 12.29
C THR A 62 -16.22 -0.28 13.21
N GLY A 63 -16.27 0.99 13.60
CA GLY A 63 -17.34 1.54 14.43
C GLY A 63 -18.73 1.43 13.78
N PRO A 64 -18.94 1.92 12.56
CA PRO A 64 -20.20 1.77 11.85
C PRO A 64 -20.61 0.30 11.64
N ILE A 65 -19.70 -0.58 11.26
CA ILE A 65 -19.98 -2.02 11.13
C ILE A 65 -20.40 -2.62 12.46
N THR A 66 -19.73 -2.27 13.55
CA THR A 66 -20.11 -2.70 14.90
C THR A 66 -21.52 -2.24 15.28
N ARG A 67 -21.88 -1.00 14.97
CA ARG A 67 -23.24 -0.50 15.20
C ARG A 67 -24.29 -1.30 14.43
N VAL A 68 -24.06 -1.57 13.16
CA VAL A 68 -24.97 -2.40 12.34
C VAL A 68 -25.10 -3.80 12.93
N LEU A 69 -23.99 -4.44 13.26
CA LEU A 69 -24.02 -5.79 13.86
C LEU A 69 -24.76 -5.82 15.20
N ASN A 70 -24.51 -4.84 16.06
CA ASN A 70 -25.19 -4.77 17.37
C ASN A 70 -26.69 -4.46 17.21
N SER A 71 -27.09 -3.68 16.23
CA SER A 71 -28.51 -3.41 15.98
C SER A 71 -29.27 -4.62 15.45
N MET A 72 -28.62 -5.43 14.61
CA MET A 72 -29.24 -6.61 13.99
C MET A 72 -29.20 -7.86 14.87
N TYR A 73 -28.09 -8.07 15.58
CA TYR A 73 -27.79 -9.36 16.24
C TYR A 73 -27.57 -9.23 17.75
N ARG A 74 -27.65 -8.05 18.32
CA ARG A 74 -27.46 -7.73 19.75
C ARG A 74 -26.45 -8.65 20.48
N ASN A 75 -26.90 -9.60 21.25
CA ASN A 75 -26.06 -10.49 22.08
C ASN A 75 -25.71 -11.82 21.42
N GLN A 76 -25.87 -11.94 20.11
CA GLN A 76 -25.56 -13.17 19.40
C GLN A 76 -24.10 -13.19 18.92
N GLN A 77 -23.52 -14.39 18.88
CA GLN A 77 -22.24 -14.63 18.21
C GLN A 77 -22.49 -14.63 16.69
N VAL A 78 -21.66 -13.90 15.94
CA VAL A 78 -21.82 -13.77 14.48
C VAL A 78 -20.63 -14.42 13.77
N LEU A 79 -20.91 -15.37 12.90
CA LEU A 79 -19.92 -15.89 11.97
C LEU A 79 -19.79 -14.94 10.77
N THR A 80 -18.61 -14.38 10.57
CA THR A 80 -18.35 -13.43 9.51
C THR A 80 -17.34 -13.99 8.52
N PHE A 81 -17.67 -13.94 7.24
CA PHE A 81 -16.77 -14.34 6.16
C PHE A 81 -16.02 -13.13 5.61
N TYR A 82 -14.69 -13.23 5.57
CA TYR A 82 -13.82 -12.21 4.98
C TYR A 82 -12.97 -12.79 3.85
N GLY A 83 -12.76 -11.99 2.81
CA GLY A 83 -11.83 -12.28 1.72
C GLY A 83 -10.37 -12.06 2.09
N ILE A 84 -9.96 -12.33 3.33
CA ILE A 84 -8.58 -12.14 3.81
C ILE A 84 -7.72 -13.29 3.28
N ARG A 85 -6.52 -12.94 2.78
CA ARG A 85 -5.53 -13.91 2.27
C ARG A 85 -4.18 -13.75 2.97
N LYS A 86 -3.51 -14.86 3.19
CA LYS A 86 -2.18 -14.93 3.80
C LYS A 86 -1.13 -14.12 3.02
N SER A 87 -1.23 -14.14 1.70
CA SER A 87 -0.29 -13.49 0.78
C SER A 87 -0.35 -11.95 0.77
N GLU A 88 -1.38 -11.33 1.35
CA GLU A 88 -1.60 -9.89 1.24
C GLU A 88 -0.62 -9.05 2.08
N SER A 89 -0.13 -9.57 3.21
CA SER A 89 0.86 -8.89 4.05
C SER A 89 1.47 -9.81 5.10
N VAL A 90 2.66 -9.45 5.61
CA VAL A 90 3.31 -10.13 6.74
C VAL A 90 2.42 -10.17 7.99
N SER A 91 1.64 -9.13 8.26
CA SER A 91 0.69 -9.13 9.36
C SER A 91 -0.42 -10.18 9.16
N ARG A 92 -1.00 -10.23 7.94
CA ARG A 92 -2.07 -11.19 7.63
C ARG A 92 -1.58 -12.64 7.54
N SER A 93 -0.31 -12.85 7.21
CA SER A 93 0.26 -14.20 7.17
C SER A 93 0.27 -14.91 8.52
N LYS A 94 0.13 -14.15 9.61
CA LYS A 94 0.08 -14.65 11.01
C LYS A 94 -1.33 -14.98 11.49
N TYR A 95 -2.36 -14.66 10.69
CA TYR A 95 -3.75 -14.96 11.06
C TYR A 95 -4.05 -16.43 10.88
N ASN A 96 -5.09 -16.91 11.57
CA ASN A 96 -5.65 -18.22 11.31
C ASN A 96 -6.79 -18.12 10.30
N ARG A 97 -7.10 -19.24 9.66
CA ARG A 97 -8.22 -19.32 8.72
C ARG A 97 -9.57 -19.11 9.39
N VAL A 98 -9.69 -19.52 10.66
CA VAL A 98 -10.84 -19.29 11.52
C VAL A 98 -10.34 -18.79 12.88
N GLU A 99 -10.90 -17.69 13.36
CA GLU A 99 -10.51 -17.06 14.63
C GLU A 99 -11.71 -16.49 15.37
N ASP A 100 -11.80 -16.78 16.69
CA ASP A 100 -12.92 -16.37 17.53
C ASP A 100 -12.68 -15.08 18.32
N SER A 101 -11.46 -14.82 18.77
CA SER A 101 -11.18 -13.71 19.69
C SER A 101 -9.71 -13.33 19.71
N SER A 102 -9.12 -13.12 18.54
CA SER A 102 -7.73 -12.72 18.44
C SER A 102 -7.60 -11.23 18.20
N GLU A 103 -6.37 -10.71 18.24
CA GLU A 103 -6.04 -9.32 17.85
C GLU A 103 -6.47 -8.98 16.42
N SER A 104 -6.72 -9.98 15.57
CA SER A 104 -7.23 -9.83 14.22
C SER A 104 -8.73 -9.54 14.18
N VAL A 105 -9.48 -9.99 15.17
CA VAL A 105 -10.93 -9.78 15.32
C VAL A 105 -11.19 -8.44 16.01
N LYS A 106 -11.38 -7.41 15.23
CA LYS A 106 -11.55 -6.04 15.73
C LYS A 106 -12.94 -5.72 16.27
N ILE A 107 -13.88 -6.62 16.10
CA ILE A 107 -15.28 -6.45 16.49
C ILE A 107 -15.62 -7.61 17.44
N ASN A 108 -16.05 -7.28 18.64
CA ASN A 108 -16.43 -8.26 19.64
C ASN A 108 -17.60 -9.13 19.17
N LYS A 109 -17.67 -10.36 19.67
CA LYS A 109 -18.72 -11.34 19.34
C LYS A 109 -18.74 -11.79 17.88
N GLN A 110 -17.59 -11.75 17.22
CA GLN A 110 -17.41 -12.33 15.90
C GLN A 110 -16.51 -13.56 15.95
N THR A 111 -16.92 -14.59 15.21
CA THR A 111 -16.00 -15.59 14.67
C THR A 111 -15.70 -15.21 13.23
N VAL A 112 -14.44 -15.06 12.89
CA VAL A 112 -13.99 -14.71 11.55
C VAL A 112 -13.58 -15.96 10.81
N ALA A 113 -14.13 -16.17 9.62
CA ALA A 113 -13.71 -17.22 8.70
C ALA A 113 -13.19 -16.61 7.41
N ALA A 114 -12.01 -17.05 6.96
CA ALA A 114 -11.37 -16.63 5.72
C ALA A 114 -11.28 -17.81 4.74
N PRO A 115 -12.32 -18.10 3.94
CA PRO A 115 -12.38 -19.30 3.07
C PRO A 115 -11.23 -19.38 2.08
N ILE A 116 -10.82 -18.23 1.52
CA ILE A 116 -9.77 -18.08 0.51
C ILE A 116 -8.40 -17.72 1.09
N PHE A 117 -8.16 -18.03 2.38
CA PHE A 117 -6.96 -17.61 3.11
C PHE A 117 -5.65 -18.00 2.43
N PHE A 118 -5.59 -19.16 1.80
CA PHE A 118 -4.40 -19.69 1.13
C PHE A 118 -4.31 -19.33 -0.36
N TRP A 119 -5.29 -18.63 -0.92
CA TRP A 119 -5.30 -18.26 -2.32
C TRP A 119 -4.29 -17.15 -2.62
N LEU A 120 -3.69 -17.23 -3.80
CA LEU A 120 -2.83 -16.19 -4.36
C LEU A 120 -3.66 -15.18 -5.18
N ASP A 121 -3.05 -14.08 -5.59
CA ASP A 121 -3.71 -13.10 -6.47
C ASP A 121 -4.15 -13.75 -7.79
N ALA A 122 -3.31 -14.65 -8.34
CA ALA A 122 -3.64 -15.38 -9.56
C ALA A 122 -4.87 -16.26 -9.39
N ASP A 123 -5.02 -16.98 -8.27
CA ASP A 123 -6.17 -17.85 -8.01
C ASP A 123 -7.49 -17.05 -8.00
N ILE A 124 -7.44 -15.85 -7.37
CA ILE A 124 -8.60 -14.95 -7.33
C ILE A 124 -9.02 -14.54 -8.74
N TRP A 125 -8.07 -14.09 -9.55
CA TRP A 125 -8.39 -13.63 -10.91
C TRP A 125 -8.83 -14.76 -11.82
N LEU A 126 -8.21 -15.92 -11.73
CA LEU A 126 -8.64 -17.11 -12.48
C LEU A 126 -10.06 -17.51 -12.11
N TYR A 127 -10.40 -17.52 -10.81
CA TYR A 127 -11.73 -17.84 -10.34
C TYR A 127 -12.77 -16.81 -10.80
N ILE A 128 -12.49 -15.50 -10.64
CA ILE A 128 -13.38 -14.42 -11.09
C ILE A 128 -13.67 -14.54 -12.59
N LEU A 129 -12.65 -14.81 -13.40
CA LEU A 129 -12.78 -14.90 -14.85
C LEU A 129 -13.49 -16.20 -15.27
N ALA A 130 -13.17 -17.34 -14.64
CA ALA A 130 -13.79 -18.62 -14.93
C ALA A 130 -15.30 -18.61 -14.61
N GLU A 131 -15.66 -18.08 -13.46
CA GLU A 131 -17.05 -18.00 -12.99
C GLU A 131 -17.78 -16.75 -13.49
N LYS A 132 -17.12 -15.89 -14.28
CA LYS A 132 -17.68 -14.64 -14.82
C LYS A 132 -18.29 -13.74 -13.75
N ILE A 133 -17.61 -13.67 -12.58
CA ILE A 133 -18.07 -12.86 -11.46
C ILE A 133 -17.84 -11.38 -11.78
N ASP A 134 -18.85 -10.54 -11.54
CA ASP A 134 -18.70 -9.09 -11.63
C ASP A 134 -17.74 -8.59 -10.54
N PHE A 135 -16.90 -7.65 -10.90
CA PHE A 135 -15.91 -7.05 -9.99
C PHE A 135 -15.85 -5.54 -10.16
N ASN A 136 -15.26 -4.88 -9.16
CA ASN A 136 -15.15 -3.43 -9.12
C ASN A 136 -14.28 -2.90 -10.27
N ASP A 137 -14.83 -1.97 -11.04
CA ASP A 137 -14.14 -1.36 -12.20
C ASP A 137 -12.88 -0.58 -11.83
N ALA A 138 -12.68 -0.23 -10.57
CA ALA A 138 -11.41 0.35 -10.10
C ALA A 138 -10.20 -0.54 -10.43
N TYR A 139 -10.35 -1.86 -10.45
CA TYR A 139 -9.28 -2.76 -10.88
C TYR A 139 -8.93 -2.60 -12.36
N ARG A 140 -9.93 -2.29 -13.21
CA ARG A 140 -9.70 -1.98 -14.65
C ARG A 140 -8.93 -0.68 -14.85
N LEU A 141 -9.07 0.26 -13.91
CA LEU A 141 -8.33 1.52 -13.89
C LEU A 141 -6.90 1.39 -13.35
N GLY A 142 -6.51 0.18 -12.92
CA GLY A 142 -5.17 -0.11 -12.45
C GLY A 142 -4.96 -0.07 -10.94
N TYR A 143 -6.02 0.05 -10.15
CA TYR A 143 -5.92 -0.09 -8.68
C TYR A 143 -5.74 -1.56 -8.30
N GLU A 144 -4.87 -1.82 -7.32
CA GLU A 144 -4.54 -3.19 -6.94
C GLU A 144 -5.15 -3.63 -5.61
N LYS A 145 -5.14 -2.78 -4.58
CA LYS A 145 -5.49 -3.21 -3.21
C LYS A 145 -6.36 -2.23 -2.43
N HIS A 146 -6.11 -0.96 -2.53
CA HIS A 146 -6.73 0.05 -1.68
C HIS A 146 -7.73 0.88 -2.48
N LEU A 147 -9.02 0.58 -2.33
CA LEU A 147 -10.08 1.29 -3.02
C LEU A 147 -10.55 2.56 -2.26
N LEU A 148 -9.69 3.09 -1.38
CA LEU A 148 -9.87 4.33 -0.66
C LEU A 148 -8.81 5.33 -1.13
N TRP A 149 -9.24 6.42 -1.76
CA TRP A 149 -8.32 7.36 -2.42
C TRP A 149 -7.42 8.17 -1.46
N LEU A 150 -7.81 8.32 -0.18
CA LEU A 150 -7.04 9.04 0.86
C LEU A 150 -6.32 8.13 1.87
N CYS A 151 -6.26 6.84 1.64
CA CYS A 151 -5.65 5.93 2.60
C CYS A 151 -4.15 6.23 2.79
N PRO A 152 -3.66 6.42 4.03
CA PRO A 152 -2.22 6.60 4.26
C PRO A 152 -1.37 5.38 3.89
N ASN A 153 -2.00 4.22 3.68
CA ASN A 153 -1.33 3.01 3.20
C ASN A 153 -1.25 2.92 1.66
N ASN A 154 -1.85 3.87 0.94
CA ASN A 154 -1.74 3.92 -0.52
C ASN A 154 -0.29 4.11 -0.93
N ASN A 155 0.12 3.38 -1.96
CA ASN A 155 1.41 3.55 -2.59
C ASN A 155 1.42 4.78 -3.53
N THR A 156 2.55 5.07 -4.13
CA THR A 156 2.69 6.22 -5.06
C THR A 156 1.81 6.08 -6.30
N ARG A 157 1.62 4.86 -6.80
CA ARG A 157 0.75 4.58 -7.93
C ARG A 157 -0.72 4.87 -7.61
N ASP A 158 -1.21 4.45 -6.43
CA ASP A 158 -2.58 4.74 -6.02
C ASP A 158 -2.83 6.25 -5.90
N VAL A 159 -1.85 6.99 -5.38
CA VAL A 159 -1.91 8.47 -5.30
C VAL A 159 -1.94 9.08 -6.70
N PHE A 160 -1.10 8.60 -7.61
CA PHE A 160 -1.11 9.04 -9.01
C PHE A 160 -2.47 8.79 -9.67
N LEU A 161 -3.02 7.58 -9.53
CA LEU A 161 -4.34 7.25 -10.09
C LEU A 161 -5.45 8.11 -9.48
N ALA A 162 -5.39 8.44 -8.19
CA ALA A 162 -6.33 9.35 -7.56
C ALA A 162 -6.27 10.76 -8.17
N ASN A 163 -5.06 11.26 -8.49
CA ASN A 163 -4.90 12.54 -9.20
C ASN A 163 -5.47 12.52 -10.62
N VAL A 164 -5.36 11.36 -11.31
CA VAL A 164 -5.90 11.21 -12.68
C VAL A 164 -7.43 11.12 -12.68
N TYR A 165 -8.00 10.31 -11.80
CA TYR A 165 -9.44 10.00 -11.85
C TYR A 165 -10.30 10.86 -10.92
N MET A 166 -9.68 11.58 -9.96
CA MET A 166 -10.38 12.46 -9.03
C MET A 166 -9.57 13.74 -8.74
N PRO A 167 -9.20 14.52 -9.78
CA PRO A 167 -8.27 15.63 -9.66
C PRO A 167 -8.72 16.69 -8.64
N GLU A 168 -10.00 17.04 -8.64
CA GLU A 168 -10.56 18.06 -7.74
C GLU A 168 -10.41 17.66 -6.25
N ARG A 169 -10.79 16.43 -5.94
CA ARG A 169 -10.68 15.89 -4.58
C ARG A 169 -9.24 15.70 -4.13
N ALA A 170 -8.39 15.24 -5.04
CA ALA A 170 -6.97 15.05 -4.77
C ALA A 170 -6.29 16.41 -4.48
N LYS A 171 -6.66 17.46 -5.24
CA LYS A 171 -6.20 18.84 -5.03
C LYS A 171 -6.65 19.38 -3.68
N GLU A 172 -7.95 19.31 -3.35
CA GLU A 172 -8.49 19.75 -2.06
C GLU A 172 -7.77 19.08 -0.87
N TRP A 173 -7.54 17.77 -0.98
CA TRP A 173 -6.80 17.03 0.05
C TRP A 173 -5.34 17.46 0.15
N ARG A 174 -4.65 17.66 -0.96
CA ARG A 174 -3.27 18.15 -0.97
C ARG A 174 -3.15 19.53 -0.33
N GLU A 175 -4.06 20.43 -0.66
CA GLU A 175 -4.11 21.79 -0.07
C GLU A 175 -4.30 21.72 1.45
N PHE A 176 -5.25 20.91 1.91
CA PHE A 176 -5.44 20.66 3.35
C PHE A 176 -4.16 20.11 4.02
N LEU A 177 -3.49 19.17 3.40
CA LEU A 177 -2.26 18.58 3.95
C LEU A 177 -1.12 19.61 4.02
N ILE A 178 -0.98 20.47 3.03
CA ILE A 178 0.03 21.54 3.02
C ILE A 178 -0.26 22.54 4.15
N GLU A 179 -1.52 22.94 4.33
CA GLU A 179 -1.92 23.80 5.44
C GLU A 179 -1.63 23.15 6.79
N PHE A 180 -1.99 21.89 6.95
CA PHE A 180 -1.64 21.13 8.15
C PHE A 180 -0.15 21.09 8.41
N ALA A 181 0.67 20.83 7.37
CA ALA A 181 2.12 20.79 7.49
C ALA A 181 2.72 22.16 7.91
N LYS A 182 2.18 23.26 7.41
CA LYS A 182 2.52 24.62 7.83
C LYS A 182 2.20 24.83 9.31
N ASN A 183 0.99 24.46 9.74
CA ASN A 183 0.53 24.63 11.11
C ASN A 183 1.36 23.84 12.13
N ILE A 184 1.90 22.68 11.76
CA ILE A 184 2.82 21.89 12.61
C ILE A 184 4.27 22.28 12.44
N GLY A 185 4.59 23.36 11.74
CA GLY A 185 5.93 23.92 11.62
C GLY A 185 6.90 23.11 10.75
N LYS A 186 6.44 22.46 9.70
CA LYS A 186 7.35 21.79 8.76
C LYS A 186 8.11 22.83 7.93
N PRO A 187 9.44 22.71 7.79
CA PRO A 187 10.26 23.70 7.10
C PRO A 187 9.95 23.78 5.60
N ASP A 188 9.66 22.65 4.97
CA ASP A 188 9.19 22.56 3.59
C ASP A 188 7.90 21.74 3.54
N PRO A 189 6.72 22.41 3.67
CA PRO A 189 5.43 21.74 3.69
C PRO A 189 5.12 20.98 2.40
N GLU A 190 5.48 21.49 1.25
CA GLU A 190 5.18 20.85 -0.04
C GLU A 190 6.01 19.59 -0.23
N GLU A 191 7.32 19.66 0.00
CA GLU A 191 8.18 18.47 -0.07
C GLU A 191 7.75 17.41 0.95
N TYR A 192 7.39 17.83 2.17
CA TYR A 192 6.88 16.92 3.20
C TYR A 192 5.64 16.14 2.76
N ILE A 193 4.75 16.80 2.00
CA ILE A 193 3.54 16.17 1.47
C ILE A 193 3.85 15.33 0.24
N ASP A 194 4.59 15.86 -0.72
CA ASP A 194 4.84 15.20 -2.02
C ASP A 194 5.77 13.98 -1.87
N SER A 195 6.69 13.99 -0.92
CA SER A 195 7.47 12.81 -0.53
C SER A 195 6.65 11.72 0.16
N GLY A 196 5.41 12.03 0.57
CA GLY A 196 4.56 11.11 1.33
C GLY A 196 4.96 10.93 2.80
N ALA A 197 5.85 11.77 3.32
CA ALA A 197 6.31 11.72 4.71
C ALA A 197 5.17 11.86 5.73
N TRP A 198 4.12 12.60 5.39
CA TRP A 198 2.91 12.76 6.21
C TRP A 198 2.19 11.43 6.52
N LYS A 199 2.30 10.44 5.64
CA LYS A 199 1.65 9.13 5.81
C LYS A 199 2.26 8.28 6.91
N ALA A 200 3.49 8.55 7.26
CA ALA A 200 4.29 7.64 8.05
C ALA A 200 3.90 7.68 9.53
N ARG A 201 3.90 8.87 10.13
CA ARG A 201 3.58 9.02 11.55
C ARG A 201 3.23 10.47 11.85
N GLN A 202 2.09 10.71 12.47
CA GLN A 202 1.81 12.04 12.98
C GLN A 202 2.86 12.47 14.01
N GLY A 203 3.45 13.65 13.81
CA GLY A 203 4.41 14.23 14.76
C GLY A 203 5.75 13.51 14.89
N GLY A 204 5.96 12.42 14.18
CA GLY A 204 7.22 11.70 14.21
C GLY A 204 8.08 12.01 12.98
N ASN A 205 9.38 11.82 13.10
CA ASN A 205 10.29 11.69 11.98
C ASN A 205 9.90 10.46 11.17
N GLY A 206 8.86 10.58 10.46
CA GLY A 206 7.96 9.60 9.88
C GLY A 206 8.52 8.52 9.01
N LEU A 207 9.77 8.10 9.23
CA LEU A 207 10.44 7.09 8.43
C LEU A 207 11.29 6.11 9.25
N PRO A 208 10.81 5.51 10.37
CA PRO A 208 11.60 4.43 10.96
C PRO A 208 11.81 3.28 9.98
N ALA A 209 10.77 2.94 9.20
CA ALA A 209 10.86 1.88 8.19
C ALA A 209 11.74 2.23 6.98
N ALA A 210 11.90 3.52 6.67
CA ALA A 210 12.81 3.95 5.62
C ALA A 210 14.22 4.27 6.17
N GLN A 211 14.37 4.44 7.49
CA GLN A 211 15.70 4.63 8.09
C GLN A 211 16.51 3.34 8.10
N ASP A 212 15.85 2.19 8.23
CA ASP A 212 16.52 0.88 8.17
C ASP A 212 16.92 0.47 6.74
N VAL A 213 16.40 1.16 5.73
CA VAL A 213 16.69 0.91 4.30
C VAL A 213 17.09 2.21 3.60
N LYS A 214 17.74 3.16 4.29
CA LYS A 214 18.41 4.26 3.59
C LYS A 214 19.64 3.70 2.91
N ILE A 215 19.49 3.42 1.62
CA ILE A 215 20.63 3.23 0.76
C ILE A 215 21.39 4.54 0.75
N LYS A 216 22.43 4.63 1.60
CA LYS A 216 23.33 5.77 1.59
C LYS A 216 24.28 5.62 0.41
N PHE A 217 24.36 6.61 -0.40
CA PHE A 217 25.33 6.68 -1.47
C PHE A 217 26.06 8.01 -1.45
N THR A 218 27.26 8.00 -2.01
CA THR A 218 28.04 9.20 -2.33
C THR A 218 28.26 9.25 -3.84
N ASN A 219 28.43 10.44 -4.37
CA ASN A 219 28.82 10.55 -5.77
C ASN A 219 30.26 10.06 -5.93
N CYS A 220 30.53 9.30 -6.98
CA CYS A 220 31.89 8.99 -7.34
C CYS A 220 32.59 10.26 -7.85
N THR A 221 33.80 10.51 -7.40
CA THR A 221 34.60 11.69 -7.82
C THR A 221 35.38 11.44 -9.09
N THR A 222 35.57 10.18 -9.46
CA THR A 222 36.39 9.76 -10.63
C THR A 222 35.55 9.38 -11.83
N GLU A 223 34.29 8.97 -11.62
CA GLU A 223 33.40 8.58 -12.73
C GLU A 223 32.08 9.38 -12.66
N GLU A 224 31.80 10.11 -13.74
CA GLU A 224 30.54 10.84 -13.88
C GLU A 224 29.37 9.84 -13.93
N HIS A 225 28.27 10.15 -13.24
CA HIS A 225 27.08 9.30 -13.09
C HIS A 225 27.23 8.06 -12.23
N ALA A 226 28.41 7.74 -11.69
CA ALA A 226 28.59 6.62 -10.76
C ALA A 226 28.19 7.02 -9.33
N LYS A 227 27.65 6.04 -8.60
CA LYS A 227 27.26 6.17 -7.19
C LYS A 227 27.94 5.09 -6.39
N ILE A 228 28.47 5.47 -5.22
CA ILE A 228 29.14 4.56 -4.29
C ILE A 228 28.15 4.23 -3.17
N TYR A 229 27.87 2.95 -2.98
CA TYR A 229 26.95 2.44 -1.96
C TYR A 229 27.74 1.68 -0.90
N LYS A 230 27.53 2.00 0.37
CA LYS A 230 28.05 1.19 1.47
C LYS A 230 27.11 0.01 1.72
N LEU A 231 27.62 -1.18 1.50
CA LEU A 231 26.88 -2.41 1.70
C LEU A 231 27.12 -2.98 3.11
N SER A 232 26.12 -3.67 3.65
CA SER A 232 26.23 -4.46 4.89
C SER A 232 26.70 -5.90 4.64
N ARG A 233 26.89 -6.27 3.37
CA ARG A 233 27.34 -7.60 2.92
C ARG A 233 28.47 -7.46 1.89
N PRO A 234 29.27 -8.50 1.67
CA PRO A 234 30.32 -8.49 0.65
C PRO A 234 29.73 -8.36 -0.77
N PHE A 235 30.56 -7.89 -1.69
CA PHE A 235 30.29 -7.93 -3.12
C PHE A 235 30.59 -9.34 -3.62
N ASP A 236 29.54 -10.14 -3.84
CA ASP A 236 29.59 -11.54 -4.20
C ASP A 236 28.63 -11.87 -5.35
N ASP A 237 28.68 -13.11 -5.84
CA ASP A 237 27.84 -13.57 -6.94
C ASP A 237 26.33 -13.52 -6.60
N GLU A 238 25.98 -13.66 -5.33
CA GLU A 238 24.58 -13.55 -4.91
C GLU A 238 24.08 -12.10 -5.05
N LEU A 239 24.89 -11.12 -4.65
CA LEU A 239 24.60 -9.71 -4.86
C LEU A 239 24.50 -9.39 -6.36
N VAL A 240 25.45 -9.88 -7.16
CA VAL A 240 25.44 -9.71 -8.62
C VAL A 240 24.19 -10.34 -9.22
N GLY A 241 23.80 -11.51 -8.75
CA GLY A 241 22.58 -12.21 -9.17
C GLY A 241 21.28 -11.41 -8.95
N MET A 242 21.24 -10.48 -8.00
CA MET A 242 20.09 -9.61 -7.78
C MET A 242 19.82 -8.64 -8.94
N PHE A 243 20.77 -8.46 -9.85
CA PHE A 243 20.61 -7.60 -11.02
C PHE A 243 20.06 -8.33 -12.25
N VAL A 244 19.91 -9.66 -12.22
CA VAL A 244 19.29 -10.44 -13.31
C VAL A 244 17.94 -9.92 -13.77
N PRO A 245 17.04 -9.42 -12.90
CA PRO A 245 15.76 -8.86 -13.34
C PRO A 245 15.90 -7.60 -14.21
N PHE A 246 17.05 -6.91 -14.17
CA PHE A 246 17.27 -5.69 -14.94
C PHE A 246 17.85 -5.98 -16.33
N GLY A 247 18.51 -7.13 -16.53
CA GLY A 247 19.11 -7.47 -17.81
C GLY A 247 19.99 -8.70 -17.75
N LYS A 248 20.69 -8.96 -18.85
CA LYS A 248 21.64 -10.07 -18.97
C LYS A 248 22.97 -9.69 -18.34
N LEU A 249 23.45 -10.49 -17.41
CA LEU A 249 24.78 -10.32 -16.83
C LEU A 249 25.87 -10.69 -17.86
N ALA A 250 26.85 -9.83 -18.02
CA ALA A 250 27.99 -9.99 -18.93
C ALA A 250 29.30 -9.64 -18.22
N PRO A 251 29.78 -10.49 -17.28
CA PRO A 251 31.00 -10.24 -16.54
C PRO A 251 32.26 -10.26 -17.45
N GLU A 252 32.17 -10.96 -18.58
CA GLU A 252 33.24 -11.03 -19.59
C GLU A 252 33.49 -9.68 -20.31
N MET A 253 32.51 -8.79 -20.29
CA MET A 253 32.59 -7.44 -20.88
C MET A 253 33.13 -6.40 -19.91
N GLY A 254 33.12 -6.69 -18.61
CA GLY A 254 33.62 -5.78 -17.58
C GLY A 254 35.14 -5.76 -17.45
N ARG A 255 35.65 -4.75 -16.76
CA ARG A 255 37.09 -4.62 -16.42
C ARG A 255 37.49 -5.69 -15.41
N LYS A 256 38.24 -6.67 -15.81
CA LYS A 256 38.60 -7.85 -14.99
C LYS A 256 39.33 -7.47 -13.69
N LEU A 257 40.23 -6.50 -13.74
CA LEU A 257 40.99 -6.05 -12.57
C LEU A 257 40.10 -5.38 -11.49
N LEU A 258 38.94 -4.85 -11.90
CA LEU A 258 38.00 -4.19 -11.01
C LEU A 258 36.83 -5.08 -10.62
N HIS A 259 36.83 -6.35 -11.04
CA HIS A 259 35.69 -7.26 -10.86
C HIS A 259 34.36 -6.64 -11.31
N GLU A 260 34.41 -5.84 -12.39
CA GLU A 260 33.26 -5.17 -12.95
C GLU A 260 32.35 -6.15 -13.67
N VAL A 261 31.05 -6.04 -13.42
CA VAL A 261 30.01 -6.78 -14.12
C VAL A 261 29.14 -5.80 -14.89
N ILE A 262 29.01 -6.01 -16.19
CA ILE A 262 28.13 -5.24 -17.07
C ILE A 262 26.76 -5.93 -17.14
N ILE A 263 25.70 -5.16 -17.05
CA ILE A 263 24.33 -5.63 -17.26
C ILE A 263 23.85 -5.06 -18.60
N LEU A 264 23.44 -5.95 -19.49
CA LEU A 264 22.97 -5.62 -20.83
C LEU A 264 21.44 -5.63 -20.90
N ASP A 265 20.88 -4.70 -21.65
CA ASP A 265 19.48 -4.77 -22.02
C ASP A 265 19.21 -6.07 -22.81
N THR A 266 18.17 -6.81 -22.44
CA THR A 266 17.87 -8.13 -23.02
C THR A 266 17.43 -8.09 -24.48
N ARG A 267 16.98 -6.94 -25.00
CA ARG A 267 16.52 -6.79 -26.38
C ARG A 267 17.60 -6.22 -27.30
N THR A 268 18.33 -5.22 -26.78
CA THR A 268 19.28 -4.46 -27.60
C THR A 268 20.72 -4.93 -27.41
N ASN A 269 21.01 -5.70 -26.35
CA ASN A 269 22.37 -6.05 -25.89
C ASN A 269 23.27 -4.82 -25.62
N VAL A 270 22.67 -3.66 -25.36
CA VAL A 270 23.41 -2.45 -25.00
C VAL A 270 23.64 -2.44 -23.49
N PRO A 271 24.85 -2.07 -23.00
CA PRO A 271 25.11 -1.86 -21.58
C PRO A 271 24.17 -0.83 -20.96
N ILE A 272 23.52 -1.19 -19.87
CA ILE A 272 22.60 -0.29 -19.13
C ILE A 272 23.05 -0.03 -17.70
N ILE A 273 23.76 -0.96 -17.08
CA ILE A 273 24.28 -0.82 -15.72
C ILE A 273 25.69 -1.44 -15.69
N SER A 274 26.60 -0.80 -14.96
CA SER A 274 27.88 -1.38 -14.57
C SER A 274 27.96 -1.39 -13.04
N ILE A 275 28.38 -2.52 -12.46
CA ILE A 275 28.58 -2.69 -11.03
C ILE A 275 29.97 -3.24 -10.76
N GLN A 276 30.63 -2.70 -9.74
CA GLN A 276 31.95 -3.14 -9.31
C GLN A 276 32.16 -2.88 -7.83
N PRO A 277 33.03 -3.66 -7.14
CA PRO A 277 33.46 -3.27 -5.80
C PRO A 277 34.24 -1.97 -5.87
N PHE A 278 34.07 -1.13 -4.85
CA PHE A 278 34.81 0.12 -4.71
C PHE A 278 35.73 0.01 -3.49
N ASN A 279 37.03 -0.04 -3.73
CA ASN A 279 38.06 0.02 -2.69
C ASN A 279 38.63 1.43 -2.65
N GLN A 280 38.51 2.10 -1.51
CA GLN A 280 39.13 3.41 -1.32
C GLN A 280 40.69 3.36 -1.34
N ASP A 281 41.26 2.17 -1.10
CA ASP A 281 42.70 1.96 -0.96
C ASP A 281 43.39 1.52 -2.28
N GLY A 282 42.69 1.53 -3.39
CA GLY A 282 43.17 0.95 -4.64
C GLY A 282 43.52 1.92 -5.76
N TYR A 283 43.60 3.21 -5.47
CA TYR A 283 44.06 4.25 -6.40
C TYR A 283 45.16 5.09 -5.75
N ASP A 284 46.33 4.50 -5.66
CA ASP A 284 47.61 5.20 -5.67
C ASP A 284 48.29 4.98 -7.04
#